data_4e159d12e6565d83c246bd66b5f9e40c
#
_entry.id   4e159d12e6565d83c246bd66b5f9e40c
#
_cell.length_a   1.000
_cell.length_b   1.000
_cell.length_c   1.000
_cell.angle_alpha   90.00
_cell.angle_beta   90.00
_cell.angle_gamma   90.00
#
_symmetry.space_group_name_H-M   'P 1'
#
loop_
_entity.id
_entity.type
_entity.pdbx_description
1 polymer ?
#
loop_
_entity_poly.entity_id
_entity_poly.type
_entity_poly.pdbx_seq_one_letter_code
_entity_poly.pdbx_strand_id
1 'polypeptide(L)'
;MENNKLKFSNSKVYEINRILNKKPWKYIYKEIMPKTLYKCIQRKVDFLQQEAVAESWDRVIEEYFKGKIDKVEVFPKKSLTGRKIIWQYWGTGWEYGKLTDIVKLCYKSADKNKGNYEIIRLDNENFKEYIEFPEFIMEKIKNGSMGYTHFSDLLRLALLDAFGGVWLDASILLTAPLSDYTADGILEKKGYFMFQRSESTENKEFWKKLNSDYFSWYERSKVRVLNSVIFSEKNNKMIHLLLELMLIFWKKESEIPHYFFFQILYNELAGKYMPEEKCGIVDDTLPHILFSKWNDRFSENELNSITEKINIHKLTQKEISKKNCIRDSFYDYFNKKFDV
;
A
#
# COMPACT_ATOMS: atom_id res chain seq x y z
N MET A 1 -14.04 -24.37 21.03
CA MET A 1 -14.32 -23.00 21.52
C MET A 1 -13.15 -22.01 21.34
N GLU A 2 -11.90 -22.44 21.18
CA GLU A 2 -10.73 -21.55 21.02
C GLU A 2 -10.65 -20.84 19.66
N ASN A 3 -11.19 -21.43 18.60
CA ASN A 3 -11.10 -20.88 17.23
C ASN A 3 -11.88 -19.56 17.01
N ASN A 4 -12.76 -19.17 17.91
CA ASN A 4 -13.60 -17.97 17.77
C ASN A 4 -12.92 -16.68 18.30
N LYS A 5 -11.86 -16.81 19.12
CA LYS A 5 -11.19 -15.65 19.74
C LYS A 5 -10.28 -14.86 18.78
N LEU A 6 -9.91 -15.44 17.65
CA LEU A 6 -8.99 -14.84 16.66
C LEU A 6 -9.71 -14.29 15.41
N LYS A 7 -11.05 -14.22 15.41
CA LYS A 7 -11.79 -13.68 14.27
C LYS A 7 -11.84 -12.16 14.30
N PHE A 8 -11.44 -11.53 13.21
CA PHE A 8 -11.53 -10.09 12.96
C PHE A 8 -12.97 -9.64 12.70
N SER A 9 -13.81 -10.53 12.17
CA SER A 9 -15.21 -10.28 11.80
C SER A 9 -16.19 -10.13 12.99
N ASN A 10 -15.75 -10.35 14.22
CA ASN A 10 -16.62 -10.28 15.42
C ASN A 10 -16.76 -8.86 16.01
N SER A 11 -16.22 -7.84 15.38
CA SER A 11 -16.38 -6.46 15.85
C SER A 11 -17.77 -5.93 15.50
N LYS A 12 -18.55 -5.52 16.51
CA LYS A 12 -19.84 -4.82 16.32
C LYS A 12 -19.69 -3.57 15.43
N VAL A 13 -18.54 -2.92 15.50
CA VAL A 13 -18.21 -1.74 14.69
C VAL A 13 -18.09 -2.11 13.20
N TYR A 14 -17.50 -3.26 12.89
CA TYR A 14 -17.42 -3.78 11.52
C TYR A 14 -18.82 -4.04 10.96
N GLU A 15 -19.70 -4.68 11.71
CA GLU A 15 -21.06 -4.95 11.26
C GLU A 15 -21.87 -3.66 11.06
N ILE A 16 -21.80 -2.73 11.99
CA ILE A 16 -22.44 -1.41 11.86
C ILE A 16 -21.94 -0.68 10.63
N ASN A 17 -20.62 -0.62 10.40
CA ASN A 17 -20.06 0.03 9.23
C ASN A 17 -20.48 -0.67 7.93
N ARG A 18 -20.52 -2.00 7.91
CA ARG A 18 -21.02 -2.79 6.78
C ARG A 18 -22.48 -2.48 6.46
N ILE A 19 -23.34 -2.35 7.47
CA ILE A 19 -24.76 -2.00 7.31
C ILE A 19 -24.90 -0.57 6.77
N LEU A 20 -24.22 0.40 7.38
CA LEU A 20 -24.27 1.82 6.98
C LEU A 20 -23.73 2.07 5.56
N ASN A 21 -22.82 1.23 5.07
CA ASN A 21 -22.27 1.31 3.72
C ASN A 21 -23.05 0.51 2.66
N LYS A 22 -24.08 -0.28 3.05
CA LYS A 22 -24.98 -0.98 2.12
C LYS A 22 -26.15 -0.09 1.68
N LYS A 23 -26.60 -0.29 0.43
CA LYS A 23 -27.89 0.26 -0.06
C LYS A 23 -29.04 -0.35 0.74
N PRO A 24 -30.12 0.39 1.13
CA PRO A 24 -30.35 1.82 0.82
C PRO A 24 -29.70 2.77 1.85
N TRP A 25 -29.22 2.31 3.01
CA TRP A 25 -28.76 3.11 4.14
C TRP A 25 -27.69 4.14 3.75
N LYS A 26 -26.75 3.75 2.89
CA LYS A 26 -25.71 4.66 2.38
C LYS A 26 -26.28 5.92 1.72
N TYR A 27 -27.38 5.80 0.98
CA TYR A 27 -28.01 6.94 0.30
C TYR A 27 -28.82 7.79 1.26
N ILE A 28 -29.61 7.15 2.13
CA ILE A 28 -30.44 7.83 3.14
C ILE A 28 -29.55 8.71 4.04
N TYR A 29 -28.45 8.16 4.57
CA TYR A 29 -27.52 8.91 5.40
C TYR A 29 -26.85 10.05 4.65
N LYS A 30 -26.45 9.84 3.39
CA LYS A 30 -25.74 10.82 2.59
C LYS A 30 -26.61 12.00 2.16
N GLU A 31 -27.91 11.77 1.96
CA GLU A 31 -28.84 12.80 1.49
C GLU A 31 -29.52 13.56 2.64
N ILE A 32 -29.81 12.92 3.75
CA ILE A 32 -30.51 13.52 4.88
C ILE A 32 -29.56 14.32 5.78
N MET A 33 -28.27 13.96 5.83
CA MET A 33 -27.33 14.52 6.79
C MET A 33 -26.50 15.66 6.15
N PRO A 34 -26.27 16.80 6.87
CA PRO A 34 -25.34 17.82 6.41
C PRO A 34 -23.95 17.20 6.13
N LYS A 35 -23.33 17.56 4.99
CA LYS A 35 -22.05 16.98 4.52
C LYS A 35 -20.94 17.03 5.58
N THR A 36 -20.89 18.09 6.38
CA THR A 36 -19.90 18.25 7.47
C THR A 36 -20.12 17.25 8.59
N LEU A 37 -21.37 17.06 9.01
CA LEU A 37 -21.73 16.10 10.05
C LEU A 37 -21.49 14.65 9.56
N TYR A 38 -21.90 14.34 8.33
CA TYR A 38 -21.65 13.06 7.70
C TYR A 38 -20.15 12.71 7.70
N LYS A 39 -19.28 13.63 7.24
CA LYS A 39 -17.82 13.43 7.25
C LYS A 39 -17.26 13.25 8.66
N CYS A 40 -17.77 13.99 9.65
CA CYS A 40 -17.35 13.85 11.04
C CYS A 40 -17.69 12.47 11.60
N ILE A 41 -18.90 11.99 11.37
CA ILE A 41 -19.35 10.66 11.80
C ILE A 41 -18.56 9.56 11.10
N GLN A 42 -18.38 9.65 9.75
CA GLN A 42 -17.60 8.66 9.00
C GLN A 42 -16.17 8.55 9.53
N ARG A 43 -15.52 9.68 9.84
CA ARG A 43 -14.17 9.68 10.42
C ARG A 43 -14.14 9.02 11.81
N LYS A 44 -15.12 9.29 12.67
CA LYS A 44 -15.20 8.64 13.98
C LYS A 44 -15.40 7.12 13.85
N VAL A 45 -16.27 6.69 12.94
CA VAL A 45 -16.53 5.28 12.66
C VAL A 45 -15.28 4.61 12.10
N ASP A 46 -14.55 5.29 11.20
CA ASP A 46 -13.30 4.82 10.63
C ASP A 46 -12.22 4.60 11.71
N PHE A 47 -12.02 5.56 12.62
CA PHE A 47 -11.09 5.38 13.73
C PHE A 47 -11.47 4.24 14.68
N LEU A 48 -12.75 4.11 15.02
CA LEU A 48 -13.22 2.97 15.83
C LEU A 48 -12.96 1.63 15.13
N GLN A 49 -13.10 1.60 13.80
CA GLN A 49 -12.80 0.41 13.01
C GLN A 49 -11.30 0.12 12.97
N GLN A 50 -10.45 1.14 12.79
CA GLN A 50 -9.00 0.99 12.86
C GLN A 50 -8.55 0.46 14.23
N GLU A 51 -9.11 0.97 15.33
CA GLU A 51 -8.83 0.48 16.68
C GLU A 51 -9.26 -0.97 16.87
N ALA A 52 -10.46 -1.35 16.44
CA ALA A 52 -10.95 -2.74 16.55
C ALA A 52 -10.09 -3.72 15.72
N VAL A 53 -9.59 -3.28 14.56
CA VAL A 53 -8.64 -4.05 13.74
C VAL A 53 -7.29 -4.17 14.42
N ALA A 54 -6.78 -3.07 15.00
CA ALA A 54 -5.53 -3.07 15.75
C ALA A 54 -5.58 -4.01 16.96
N GLU A 55 -6.65 -3.96 17.77
CA GLU A 55 -6.86 -4.90 18.89
C GLU A 55 -6.94 -6.37 18.42
N SER A 56 -7.49 -6.60 17.24
CA SER A 56 -7.54 -7.95 16.67
C SER A 56 -6.15 -8.41 16.23
N TRP A 57 -5.34 -7.52 15.65
CA TRP A 57 -3.93 -7.80 15.35
C TRP A 57 -3.12 -8.03 16.63
N ASP A 58 -3.30 -7.22 17.67
CA ASP A 58 -2.61 -7.42 18.94
C ASP A 58 -2.80 -8.85 19.46
N ARG A 59 -4.06 -9.36 19.46
CA ARG A 59 -4.35 -10.73 19.87
C ARG A 59 -3.65 -11.79 19.00
N VAL A 60 -3.66 -11.60 17.68
CA VAL A 60 -3.00 -12.55 16.75
C VAL A 60 -1.49 -12.52 16.94
N ILE A 61 -0.88 -11.34 17.04
CA ILE A 61 0.56 -11.17 17.24
C ILE A 61 1.00 -11.79 18.56
N GLU A 62 0.26 -11.57 19.65
CA GLU A 62 0.58 -12.18 20.95
C GLU A 62 0.52 -13.71 20.90
N GLU A 63 -0.53 -14.27 20.31
CA GLU A 63 -0.64 -15.74 20.20
C GLU A 63 0.42 -16.33 19.25
N TYR A 64 0.82 -15.59 18.22
CA TYR A 64 1.91 -15.95 17.34
C TYR A 64 3.25 -16.02 18.12
N PHE A 65 3.60 -14.99 18.89
CA PHE A 65 4.83 -14.98 19.69
C PHE A 65 4.84 -16.00 20.84
N LYS A 66 3.66 -16.41 21.33
CA LYS A 66 3.51 -17.51 22.28
C LYS A 66 3.63 -18.90 21.64
N GLY A 67 3.83 -18.98 20.31
CA GLY A 67 3.93 -20.25 19.58
C GLY A 67 2.62 -21.03 19.49
N LYS A 68 1.46 -20.38 19.65
CA LYS A 68 0.13 -21.02 19.64
C LYS A 68 -0.55 -21.04 18.28
N ILE A 69 0.09 -20.49 17.27
CA ILE A 69 -0.45 -20.42 15.90
C ILE A 69 0.53 -21.13 14.97
N ASP A 70 0.02 -22.10 14.22
CA ASP A 70 0.80 -22.79 13.20
C ASP A 70 1.22 -21.82 12.09
N LYS A 71 2.47 -21.85 11.74
CA LYS A 71 3.03 -21.13 10.61
C LYS A 71 2.42 -21.58 9.31
N VAL A 72 2.41 -20.68 8.36
CA VAL A 72 1.96 -20.92 6.99
C VAL A 72 3.12 -20.58 6.06
N GLU A 73 3.58 -21.56 5.30
CA GLU A 73 4.74 -21.40 4.45
C GLU A 73 4.35 -20.99 3.01
N VAL A 74 5.22 -20.24 2.39
CA VAL A 74 5.19 -19.83 0.99
C VAL A 74 6.54 -20.19 0.38
N PHE A 75 6.54 -20.78 -0.80
CA PHE A 75 7.77 -21.32 -1.37
C PHE A 75 8.21 -20.55 -2.62
N PRO A 76 9.46 -20.07 -2.68
CA PRO A 76 10.03 -19.52 -3.90
C PRO A 76 10.27 -20.64 -4.92
N LYS A 77 9.89 -20.42 -6.18
CA LYS A 77 10.05 -21.38 -7.28
C LYS A 77 11.26 -21.11 -8.16
N LYS A 78 11.92 -19.98 -7.98
CA LYS A 78 13.11 -19.55 -8.74
C LYS A 78 14.24 -19.17 -7.80
N SER A 79 15.45 -19.12 -8.32
CA SER A 79 16.59 -18.49 -7.66
C SER A 79 16.97 -17.24 -8.45
N LEU A 80 17.00 -16.09 -7.78
CA LEU A 80 17.28 -14.77 -8.38
C LEU A 80 18.44 -14.07 -7.65
N THR A 81 19.38 -14.87 -7.16
CA THR A 81 20.50 -14.37 -6.35
C THR A 81 21.33 -13.32 -7.10
N GLY A 82 21.68 -12.24 -6.44
CA GLY A 82 22.54 -11.16 -6.98
C GLY A 82 21.84 -10.20 -7.95
N ARG A 83 20.54 -10.38 -8.23
CA ARG A 83 19.79 -9.49 -9.12
C ARG A 83 19.14 -8.37 -8.32
N LYS A 84 19.24 -7.14 -8.80
CA LYS A 84 18.46 -6.00 -8.31
C LYS A 84 17.13 -5.95 -9.04
N ILE A 85 16.04 -6.20 -8.36
CA ILE A 85 14.73 -6.39 -9.00
C ILE A 85 13.75 -5.33 -8.52
N ILE A 86 13.02 -4.74 -9.48
CA ILE A 86 11.78 -4.01 -9.25
C ILE A 86 10.61 -4.95 -9.55
N TRP A 87 9.78 -5.17 -8.55
CA TRP A 87 8.55 -5.96 -8.66
C TRP A 87 7.36 -5.04 -8.91
N GLN A 88 6.59 -5.33 -9.94
CA GLN A 88 5.32 -4.68 -10.22
C GLN A 88 4.24 -5.73 -10.46
N TYR A 89 3.01 -5.45 -10.06
CA TYR A 89 1.88 -6.34 -10.27
C TYR A 89 0.65 -5.59 -10.79
N TRP A 90 0.03 -6.16 -11.81
CA TRP A 90 -1.24 -5.71 -12.36
C TRP A 90 -2.11 -6.92 -12.68
N GLY A 91 -3.14 -7.20 -11.86
CA GLY A 91 -3.88 -8.45 -11.87
C GLY A 91 -4.48 -8.85 -13.23
N THR A 92 -4.85 -7.90 -14.07
CA THR A 92 -5.43 -8.13 -15.41
C THR A 92 -4.39 -8.23 -16.54
N GLY A 93 -3.11 -8.21 -16.21
CA GLY A 93 -2.01 -8.29 -17.16
C GLY A 93 -1.50 -6.95 -17.68
N TRP A 94 -0.31 -6.97 -18.26
CA TRP A 94 0.45 -5.80 -18.68
C TRP A 94 0.33 -5.48 -20.18
N GLU A 95 -0.74 -5.93 -20.85
CA GLU A 95 -1.00 -5.54 -22.22
C GLU A 95 -1.23 -4.03 -22.31
N TYR A 96 -0.27 -3.32 -22.91
CA TYR A 96 -0.19 -1.86 -22.88
C TYR A 96 -1.48 -1.16 -23.33
N GLY A 97 -2.15 -1.70 -24.38
CA GLY A 97 -3.41 -1.16 -24.89
C GLY A 97 -4.58 -1.21 -23.91
N LYS A 98 -4.52 -2.10 -22.92
CA LYS A 98 -5.56 -2.29 -21.89
C LYS A 98 -5.27 -1.56 -20.57
N LEU A 99 -4.08 -0.99 -20.43
CA LEU A 99 -3.72 -0.24 -19.22
C LEU A 99 -4.43 1.12 -19.19
N THR A 100 -4.74 1.61 -17.99
CA THR A 100 -5.22 2.99 -17.82
C THR A 100 -4.10 3.99 -18.10
N ASP A 101 -4.42 5.23 -18.50
CA ASP A 101 -3.42 6.24 -18.87
C ASP A 101 -2.39 6.47 -17.75
N ILE A 102 -2.82 6.50 -16.49
CA ILE A 102 -1.91 6.62 -15.33
C ILE A 102 -0.95 5.42 -15.24
N VAL A 103 -1.46 4.19 -15.45
CA VAL A 103 -0.61 3.00 -15.40
C VAL A 103 0.36 2.97 -16.58
N LYS A 104 -0.08 3.37 -17.80
CA LYS A 104 0.80 3.52 -18.97
C LYS A 104 1.94 4.50 -18.70
N LEU A 105 1.61 5.65 -18.11
CA LEU A 105 2.56 6.67 -17.74
C LEU A 105 3.60 6.13 -16.74
N CYS A 106 3.13 5.50 -15.66
CA CYS A 106 4.00 4.90 -14.66
C CYS A 106 4.84 3.74 -15.24
N TYR A 107 4.26 2.93 -16.12
CA TYR A 107 4.95 1.86 -16.85
C TYR A 107 6.16 2.39 -17.62
N LYS A 108 5.95 3.40 -18.49
CA LYS A 108 7.02 4.02 -19.29
C LYS A 108 8.05 4.75 -18.42
N SER A 109 7.59 5.41 -17.35
CA SER A 109 8.49 6.10 -16.43
C SER A 109 9.41 5.13 -15.68
N ALA A 110 8.88 3.98 -15.27
CA ALA A 110 9.66 2.94 -14.60
C ALA A 110 10.71 2.35 -15.55
N ASP A 111 10.34 2.02 -16.80
CA ASP A 111 11.28 1.50 -17.80
C ASP A 111 12.43 2.46 -18.07
N LYS A 112 12.13 3.76 -18.17
CA LYS A 112 13.12 4.80 -18.41
C LYS A 112 14.05 5.04 -17.21
N ASN A 113 13.52 4.90 -15.99
CA ASN A 113 14.21 5.30 -14.75
C ASN A 113 14.53 4.12 -13.83
N LYS A 114 14.51 2.87 -14.32
CA LYS A 114 14.86 1.69 -13.51
C LYS A 114 16.31 1.66 -13.02
N GLY A 115 17.21 2.44 -13.65
CA GLY A 115 18.63 2.40 -13.34
C GLY A 115 19.24 1.02 -13.64
N ASN A 116 19.93 0.45 -12.65
CA ASN A 116 20.56 -0.87 -12.74
C ASN A 116 19.62 -2.02 -12.25
N TYR A 117 18.34 -1.72 -12.05
CA TYR A 117 17.35 -2.74 -11.70
C TYR A 117 16.78 -3.41 -12.94
N GLU A 118 16.41 -4.67 -12.79
CA GLU A 118 15.53 -5.38 -13.71
C GLU A 118 14.09 -5.24 -13.24
N ILE A 119 13.15 -4.93 -14.15
CA ILE A 119 11.73 -4.88 -13.81
C ILE A 119 11.08 -6.23 -14.14
N ILE A 120 10.48 -6.85 -13.14
CA ILE A 120 9.63 -8.03 -13.31
C ILE A 120 8.18 -7.63 -13.08
N ARG A 121 7.39 -7.73 -14.16
CA ARG A 121 5.97 -7.40 -14.16
C ARG A 121 5.13 -8.65 -14.06
N LEU A 122 4.36 -8.72 -13.00
CA LEU A 122 3.55 -9.86 -12.64
C LEU A 122 2.06 -9.56 -12.83
N ASP A 123 1.32 -10.62 -13.12
CA ASP A 123 -0.13 -10.66 -13.20
C ASP A 123 -0.68 -11.93 -12.54
N ASN A 124 -1.98 -12.19 -12.65
CA ASN A 124 -2.64 -13.37 -12.06
C ASN A 124 -2.19 -14.71 -12.64
N GLU A 125 -1.53 -14.71 -13.81
CA GLU A 125 -1.08 -15.94 -14.45
C GLU A 125 0.39 -16.23 -14.12
N ASN A 126 1.27 -15.24 -14.28
CA ASN A 126 2.71 -15.44 -14.24
C ASN A 126 3.34 -15.36 -12.85
N PHE A 127 2.69 -14.80 -11.81
CA PHE A 127 3.24 -14.77 -10.45
C PHE A 127 3.56 -16.18 -9.93
N LYS A 128 2.81 -17.19 -10.37
CA LYS A 128 2.97 -18.61 -10.01
C LYS A 128 4.31 -19.21 -10.44
N GLU A 129 5.01 -18.53 -11.34
CA GLU A 129 6.37 -18.93 -11.73
C GLU A 129 7.42 -18.56 -10.67
N TYR A 130 7.10 -17.63 -9.78
CA TYR A 130 8.01 -17.09 -8.77
C TYR A 130 7.68 -17.58 -7.37
N ILE A 131 6.41 -17.62 -7.01
CA ILE A 131 5.93 -17.95 -5.67
C ILE A 131 4.83 -19.01 -5.74
N GLU A 132 4.96 -20.00 -4.88
CA GLU A 132 3.91 -20.98 -4.60
C GLU A 132 3.20 -20.60 -3.30
N PHE A 133 1.95 -20.21 -3.43
CA PHE A 133 1.08 -19.94 -2.28
C PHE A 133 0.32 -21.19 -1.86
N PRO A 134 -0.08 -21.31 -0.56
CA PRO A 134 -0.97 -22.35 -0.10
C PRO A 134 -2.30 -22.37 -0.88
N GLU A 135 -2.89 -23.57 -1.01
CA GLU A 135 -4.10 -23.79 -1.80
C GLU A 135 -5.26 -22.88 -1.37
N PHE A 136 -5.45 -22.64 -0.07
CA PHE A 136 -6.52 -21.75 0.40
C PHE A 136 -6.39 -20.30 -0.12
N ILE A 137 -5.18 -19.80 -0.40
CA ILE A 137 -4.97 -18.50 -1.05
C ILE A 137 -5.42 -18.57 -2.50
N MET A 138 -5.03 -19.63 -3.21
CA MET A 138 -5.42 -19.82 -4.62
C MET A 138 -6.93 -19.95 -4.79
N GLU A 139 -7.60 -20.64 -3.88
CA GLU A 139 -9.06 -20.75 -3.84
C GLU A 139 -9.73 -19.38 -3.60
N LYS A 140 -9.19 -18.55 -2.69
CA LYS A 140 -9.73 -17.21 -2.40
C LYS A 140 -9.59 -16.24 -3.58
N ILE A 141 -8.51 -16.34 -4.35
CA ILE A 141 -8.33 -15.60 -5.61
C ILE A 141 -9.38 -16.09 -6.63
N LYS A 142 -9.50 -17.40 -6.80
CA LYS A 142 -10.39 -18.02 -7.79
C LYS A 142 -11.86 -17.72 -7.54
N ASN A 143 -12.30 -17.76 -6.28
CA ASN A 143 -13.70 -17.50 -5.90
C ASN A 143 -14.01 -16.01 -5.67
N GLY A 144 -13.02 -15.11 -5.82
CA GLY A 144 -13.17 -13.66 -5.70
C GLY A 144 -13.28 -13.13 -4.27
N SER A 145 -13.11 -13.95 -3.23
CA SER A 145 -13.08 -13.48 -1.84
C SER A 145 -11.80 -12.68 -1.51
N MET A 146 -10.73 -12.90 -2.28
CA MET A 146 -9.52 -12.07 -2.26
C MET A 146 -9.41 -11.30 -3.57
N GLY A 147 -9.70 -9.99 -3.54
CA GLY A 147 -9.54 -9.11 -4.69
C GLY A 147 -8.06 -8.80 -4.99
N TYR A 148 -7.77 -8.33 -6.21
CA TYR A 148 -6.40 -8.07 -6.69
C TYR A 148 -5.58 -7.14 -5.81
N THR A 149 -6.20 -6.12 -5.23
CA THR A 149 -5.53 -5.20 -4.31
C THR A 149 -5.02 -5.92 -3.06
N HIS A 150 -5.86 -6.76 -2.49
CA HIS A 150 -5.51 -7.49 -1.27
C HIS A 150 -4.52 -8.63 -1.53
N PHE A 151 -4.64 -9.26 -2.70
CA PHE A 151 -3.63 -10.23 -3.15
C PHE A 151 -2.28 -9.54 -3.38
N SER A 152 -2.28 -8.32 -3.94
CA SER A 152 -1.03 -7.58 -4.12
C SER A 152 -0.32 -7.25 -2.81
N ASP A 153 -1.07 -7.04 -1.71
CA ASP A 153 -0.48 -6.84 -0.38
C ASP A 153 0.25 -8.10 0.13
N LEU A 154 -0.27 -9.28 -0.19
CA LEU A 154 0.35 -10.55 0.16
C LEU A 154 1.51 -10.88 -0.78
N LEU A 155 1.33 -10.68 -2.09
CA LEU A 155 2.33 -10.99 -3.12
C LEU A 155 3.60 -10.16 -2.93
N ARG A 156 3.48 -8.85 -2.62
CA ARG A 156 4.65 -7.99 -2.39
C ARG A 156 5.51 -8.48 -1.24
N LEU A 157 4.89 -8.92 -0.15
CA LEU A 157 5.61 -9.45 0.99
C LEU A 157 6.30 -10.76 0.65
N ALA A 158 5.62 -11.68 -0.05
CA ALA A 158 6.20 -12.96 -0.43
C ALA A 158 7.39 -12.82 -1.39
N LEU A 159 7.31 -11.89 -2.35
CA LEU A 159 8.40 -11.62 -3.29
C LEU A 159 9.59 -10.95 -2.60
N LEU A 160 9.33 -9.97 -1.75
CA LEU A 160 10.39 -9.27 -1.02
C LEU A 160 11.06 -10.17 0.01
N ASP A 161 10.32 -11.02 0.72
CA ASP A 161 10.88 -12.01 1.63
C ASP A 161 11.75 -13.03 0.91
N ALA A 162 11.24 -13.59 -0.19
CA ALA A 162 11.92 -14.64 -0.93
C ALA A 162 13.14 -14.17 -1.74
N PHE A 163 13.09 -12.95 -2.29
CA PHE A 163 14.08 -12.49 -3.27
C PHE A 163 14.70 -11.13 -2.94
N GLY A 164 14.07 -10.34 -2.08
CA GLY A 164 14.44 -8.95 -1.87
C GLY A 164 14.06 -8.05 -3.06
N GLY A 165 14.67 -6.87 -3.12
CA GLY A 165 14.47 -5.90 -4.17
C GLY A 165 13.52 -4.77 -3.79
N VAL A 166 12.80 -4.25 -4.77
CA VAL A 166 11.90 -3.11 -4.60
C VAL A 166 10.52 -3.43 -5.14
N TRP A 167 9.49 -3.29 -4.32
CA TRP A 167 8.12 -3.26 -4.78
C TRP A 167 7.72 -1.85 -5.19
N LEU A 168 7.20 -1.70 -6.41
CA LEU A 168 6.56 -0.47 -6.88
C LEU A 168 5.16 -0.77 -7.38
N ASP A 169 4.14 -0.22 -6.74
CA ASP A 169 2.78 -0.26 -7.29
C ASP A 169 2.75 0.24 -8.73
N ALA A 170 1.83 -0.29 -9.55
CA ALA A 170 1.63 0.12 -10.94
C ALA A 170 1.30 1.63 -11.13
N SER A 171 1.01 2.34 -10.06
CA SER A 171 0.75 3.79 -10.05
C SER A 171 1.90 4.62 -9.47
N ILE A 172 3.12 4.07 -9.42
CA ILE A 172 4.33 4.81 -9.05
C ILE A 172 5.00 5.33 -10.30
N LEU A 173 5.16 6.65 -10.35
CA LEU A 173 5.91 7.36 -11.40
C LEU A 173 7.32 7.68 -10.89
N LEU A 174 8.33 7.42 -11.70
CA LEU A 174 9.72 7.76 -11.43
C LEU A 174 10.14 8.95 -12.30
N THR A 175 10.77 9.96 -11.70
CA THR A 175 11.28 11.15 -12.44
C THR A 175 12.77 11.11 -12.67
N ALA A 176 13.52 10.27 -11.95
CA ALA A 176 14.93 9.98 -12.13
C ALA A 176 15.20 8.48 -11.85
N PRO A 177 16.39 7.98 -12.15
CA PRO A 177 16.79 6.62 -11.79
C PRO A 177 16.52 6.33 -10.33
N LEU A 178 15.99 5.11 -10.06
CA LEU A 178 15.68 4.68 -8.72
C LEU A 178 16.96 4.69 -7.88
N SER A 179 17.01 5.55 -6.87
CA SER A 179 18.12 5.57 -5.92
C SER A 179 17.92 4.46 -4.90
N ASP A 180 19.00 3.78 -4.55
CA ASP A 180 19.00 2.92 -3.37
C ASP A 180 18.94 3.84 -2.14
N TYR A 181 17.89 3.71 -1.33
CA TYR A 181 17.84 4.38 -0.01
C TYR A 181 18.90 3.83 0.96
N THR A 182 19.75 2.90 0.48
CA THR A 182 20.98 2.45 1.12
C THR A 182 21.99 3.59 1.31
N ALA A 183 22.07 4.55 0.35
CA ALA A 183 23.01 5.68 0.43
C ALA A 183 22.82 6.55 1.67
N ASP A 184 21.61 6.61 2.22
CA ASP A 184 21.27 7.34 3.45
C ASP A 184 21.38 6.44 4.72
N GLY A 185 21.83 5.19 4.58
CA GLY A 185 21.95 4.22 5.67
C GLY A 185 20.62 3.75 6.26
N ILE A 186 19.49 4.11 5.65
CA ILE A 186 18.15 3.76 6.17
C ILE A 186 17.87 2.28 5.92
N LEU A 187 18.13 1.81 4.70
CA LEU A 187 17.97 0.41 4.34
C LEU A 187 19.04 -0.45 5.03
N GLU A 188 20.29 -0.02 5.07
CA GLU A 188 21.41 -0.75 5.69
C GLU A 188 21.17 -1.07 7.17
N LYS A 189 20.50 -0.16 7.91
CA LYS A 189 20.28 -0.34 9.34
C LYS A 189 19.26 -1.43 9.67
N LYS A 190 18.23 -1.59 8.83
CA LYS A 190 17.07 -2.47 9.09
C LYS A 190 16.81 -3.48 7.98
N GLY A 191 17.54 -3.39 6.86
CA GLY A 191 17.36 -4.27 5.71
C GLY A 191 16.02 -4.08 4.97
N TYR A 192 15.23 -3.07 5.32
CA TYR A 192 14.01 -2.68 4.61
C TYR A 192 13.70 -1.21 4.80
N PHE A 193 12.87 -0.67 3.90
CA PHE A 193 12.41 0.71 3.95
C PHE A 193 10.99 0.85 3.42
N MET A 194 10.18 1.66 4.12
CA MET A 194 8.88 2.19 3.68
C MET A 194 8.76 3.64 4.11
N PHE A 195 8.11 4.47 3.29
CA PHE A 195 7.74 5.84 3.70
C PHE A 195 6.74 5.79 4.84
N GLN A 196 6.93 6.63 5.85
CA GLN A 196 6.11 6.65 7.05
C GLN A 196 5.65 8.06 7.38
N ARG A 197 4.48 8.17 8.03
CA ARG A 197 3.94 9.45 8.51
C ARG A 197 4.90 10.10 9.50
N SER A 198 5.33 11.33 9.18
CA SER A 198 6.15 12.14 10.06
C SER A 198 5.29 13.06 10.94
N GLU A 199 5.66 13.22 12.19
CA GLU A 199 5.08 14.25 13.04
C GLU A 199 5.59 15.66 12.69
N SER A 200 6.72 15.77 12.01
CA SER A 200 7.28 17.03 11.51
C SER A 200 6.70 17.49 10.17
N THR A 201 5.76 16.74 9.59
CA THR A 201 5.13 17.12 8.31
C THR A 201 4.55 18.53 8.36
N GLU A 202 4.92 19.36 7.41
CA GLU A 202 4.35 20.69 7.24
C GLU A 202 2.97 20.63 6.56
N ASN A 203 2.17 21.69 6.76
CA ASN A 203 0.86 21.84 6.11
C ASN A 203 -0.08 20.63 6.28
N LYS A 204 -0.12 20.02 7.46
CA LYS A 204 -0.95 18.83 7.77
C LYS A 204 -2.40 18.97 7.32
N GLU A 205 -2.99 20.18 7.44
CA GLU A 205 -4.37 20.45 7.02
C GLU A 205 -4.57 20.35 5.49
N PHE A 206 -3.55 20.72 4.71
CA PHE A 206 -3.58 20.53 3.25
C PHE A 206 -3.66 19.03 2.91
N TRP A 207 -2.81 18.23 3.51
CA TRP A 207 -2.77 16.77 3.28
C TRP A 207 -4.06 16.08 3.70
N LYS A 208 -4.63 16.47 4.85
CA LYS A 208 -5.95 15.97 5.29
C LYS A 208 -7.06 16.34 4.31
N LYS A 209 -7.01 17.48 3.65
CA LYS A 209 -7.98 17.85 2.61
C LYS A 209 -7.80 17.07 1.32
N LEU A 210 -6.54 16.77 0.97
CA LEU A 210 -6.20 15.99 -0.23
C LEU A 210 -6.74 14.55 -0.13
N ASN A 211 -6.49 13.87 0.98
CA ASN A 211 -6.99 12.52 1.24
C ASN A 211 -7.16 12.27 2.75
N SER A 212 -8.35 12.56 3.27
CA SER A 212 -8.66 12.43 4.70
C SER A 212 -8.70 11.00 5.21
N ASP A 213 -8.85 10.02 4.33
CA ASP A 213 -8.92 8.61 4.71
C ASP A 213 -7.52 8.04 4.94
N TYR A 214 -6.51 8.61 4.28
CA TYR A 214 -5.11 8.20 4.41
C TYR A 214 -4.32 9.15 5.32
N PHE A 215 -4.37 10.47 5.08
CA PHE A 215 -3.59 11.44 5.85
C PHE A 215 -4.27 11.85 7.14
N SER A 216 -3.75 11.39 8.26
CA SER A 216 -4.21 11.74 9.59
C SER A 216 -3.03 11.79 10.57
N TRP A 217 -3.03 12.83 11.43
CA TRP A 217 -2.08 13.00 12.53
C TRP A 217 -2.77 12.90 13.90
N TYR A 218 -4.01 12.37 13.92
CA TYR A 218 -4.66 12.06 15.19
C TYR A 218 -3.98 10.84 15.82
N GLU A 219 -3.81 10.84 17.12
CA GLU A 219 -3.21 9.73 17.88
C GLU A 219 -3.91 8.40 17.62
N ARG A 220 -5.23 8.43 17.46
CA ARG A 220 -6.05 7.26 17.14
C ARG A 220 -5.84 6.68 15.75
N SER A 221 -5.21 7.43 14.84
CA SER A 221 -4.96 6.95 13.49
C SER A 221 -3.89 5.86 13.49
N LYS A 222 -4.23 4.71 12.91
CA LYS A 222 -3.35 3.55 12.77
C LYS A 222 -2.75 3.41 11.37
N VAL A 223 -3.12 4.30 10.44
CA VAL A 223 -2.65 4.31 9.05
C VAL A 223 -1.49 5.30 8.93
N ARG A 224 -0.25 4.81 9.02
CA ARG A 224 0.95 5.65 9.11
C ARG A 224 2.10 5.21 8.20
N VAL A 225 1.84 4.35 7.21
CA VAL A 225 2.87 3.83 6.31
C VAL A 225 2.36 3.74 4.88
N LEU A 226 3.22 4.00 3.91
CA LEU A 226 2.94 3.84 2.48
C LEU A 226 3.47 2.49 2.01
N ASN A 227 2.57 1.56 1.72
CA ASN A 227 2.92 0.22 1.23
C ASN A 227 3.06 0.12 -0.29
N SER A 228 2.86 1.22 -1.01
CA SER A 228 3.00 1.27 -2.48
C SER A 228 4.44 1.21 -2.95
N VAL A 229 5.39 1.48 -2.06
CA VAL A 229 6.83 1.44 -2.30
C VAL A 229 7.49 0.77 -1.10
N ILE A 230 8.14 -0.37 -1.34
CA ILE A 230 8.85 -1.10 -0.29
C ILE A 230 10.20 -1.54 -0.85
N PHE A 231 11.28 -1.16 -0.20
CA PHE A 231 12.60 -1.72 -0.42
C PHE A 231 12.86 -2.80 0.63
N SER A 232 13.44 -3.91 0.25
CA SER A 232 13.80 -4.95 1.22
C SER A 232 14.98 -5.80 0.75
N GLU A 233 15.83 -6.16 1.69
CA GLU A 233 16.71 -7.29 1.55
C GLU A 233 15.92 -8.58 1.63
N LYS A 234 16.46 -9.64 1.04
CA LYS A 234 15.90 -10.98 1.15
C LYS A 234 15.91 -11.45 2.62
N ASN A 235 14.87 -12.19 3.03
CA ASN A 235 14.72 -12.72 4.38
C ASN A 235 14.72 -11.64 5.48
N ASN A 236 14.26 -10.44 5.17
CA ASN A 236 14.14 -9.39 6.17
C ASN A 236 13.11 -9.76 7.23
N LYS A 237 13.50 -9.66 8.51
CA LYS A 237 12.70 -10.09 9.66
C LYS A 237 11.31 -9.42 9.73
N MET A 238 11.23 -8.11 9.46
CA MET A 238 9.95 -7.38 9.48
C MET A 238 9.04 -7.83 8.33
N ILE A 239 9.59 -7.94 7.12
CA ILE A 239 8.85 -8.36 5.92
C ILE A 239 8.36 -9.79 6.06
N HIS A 240 9.22 -10.70 6.55
CA HIS A 240 8.86 -12.08 6.81
C HIS A 240 7.71 -12.20 7.81
N LEU A 241 7.78 -11.48 8.93
CA LEU A 241 6.73 -11.54 9.95
C LEU A 241 5.41 -10.92 9.48
N LEU A 242 5.46 -9.83 8.71
CA LEU A 242 4.27 -9.28 8.07
C LEU A 242 3.62 -10.31 7.12
N LEU A 243 4.42 -11.05 6.34
CA LEU A 243 3.93 -12.11 5.47
C LEU A 243 3.23 -13.22 6.26
N GLU A 244 3.89 -13.76 7.29
CA GLU A 244 3.34 -14.83 8.11
C GLU A 244 2.00 -14.42 8.76
N LEU A 245 1.94 -13.23 9.36
CA LEU A 245 0.71 -12.72 9.98
C LEU A 245 -0.42 -12.51 8.96
N MET A 246 -0.11 -12.00 7.77
CA MET A 246 -1.10 -11.86 6.69
C MET A 246 -1.60 -13.23 6.19
N LEU A 247 -0.73 -14.24 6.10
CA LEU A 247 -1.13 -15.61 5.74
C LEU A 247 -2.03 -16.24 6.81
N ILE A 248 -1.71 -16.05 8.09
CA ILE A 248 -2.53 -16.48 9.23
C ILE A 248 -3.91 -15.86 9.17
N PHE A 249 -3.99 -14.55 8.87
CA PHE A 249 -5.27 -13.88 8.66
C PHE A 249 -6.07 -14.54 7.55
N TRP A 250 -5.49 -14.66 6.36
CA TRP A 250 -6.19 -15.21 5.19
C TRP A 250 -6.54 -16.70 5.31
N LYS A 251 -5.84 -17.44 6.17
CA LYS A 251 -6.23 -18.83 6.52
C LYS A 251 -7.57 -18.88 7.24
N LYS A 252 -7.91 -17.85 8.02
CA LYS A 252 -9.08 -17.82 8.90
C LYS A 252 -10.23 -16.95 8.39
N GLU A 253 -9.92 -15.89 7.65
CA GLU A 253 -10.85 -14.85 7.22
C GLU A 253 -11.04 -14.84 5.71
N SER A 254 -12.24 -14.44 5.27
CA SER A 254 -12.59 -14.35 3.84
C SER A 254 -12.84 -12.92 3.40
N GLU A 255 -12.93 -11.97 4.33
CA GLU A 255 -13.17 -10.56 4.04
C GLU A 255 -12.23 -9.70 4.87
N ILE A 256 -11.74 -8.61 4.28
CA ILE A 256 -10.90 -7.63 4.96
C ILE A 256 -11.77 -6.71 5.82
N PRO A 257 -11.43 -6.54 7.11
CA PRO A 257 -12.20 -5.71 8.03
C PRO A 257 -12.00 -4.20 7.81
N HIS A 258 -10.91 -3.79 7.13
CA HIS A 258 -10.58 -2.39 6.83
C HIS A 258 -9.71 -2.29 5.59
N TYR A 259 -9.89 -1.26 4.76
CA TYR A 259 -9.10 -1.08 3.53
C TYR A 259 -7.59 -0.98 3.78
N PHE A 260 -7.19 -0.26 4.84
CA PHE A 260 -5.79 -0.10 5.24
C PHE A 260 -5.31 -1.18 6.24
N PHE A 261 -5.78 -2.39 6.04
CA PHE A 261 -5.52 -3.52 6.92
C PHE A 261 -4.04 -3.84 7.12
N PHE A 262 -3.26 -3.81 6.03
CA PHE A 262 -1.82 -3.97 6.04
C PHE A 262 -1.13 -2.86 6.86
N GLN A 263 -1.51 -1.61 6.64
CA GLN A 263 -0.89 -0.47 7.32
C GLN A 263 -1.14 -0.51 8.82
N ILE A 264 -2.33 -0.97 9.23
CA ILE A 264 -2.67 -1.15 10.65
C ILE A 264 -1.81 -2.27 11.26
N LEU A 265 -1.65 -3.40 10.57
CA LEU A 265 -0.75 -4.47 11.00
C LEU A 265 0.69 -3.96 11.21
N TYR A 266 1.24 -3.28 10.20
CA TYR A 266 2.59 -2.72 10.32
C TYR A 266 2.72 -1.76 11.49
N ASN A 267 1.73 -0.88 11.69
CA ASN A 267 1.75 0.10 12.79
C ASN A 267 1.78 -0.59 14.16
N GLU A 268 0.95 -1.61 14.38
CA GLU A 268 0.94 -2.36 15.64
C GLU A 268 2.25 -3.16 15.83
N LEU A 269 2.69 -3.88 14.79
CA LEU A 269 3.91 -4.69 14.84
C LEU A 269 5.15 -3.82 15.10
N ALA A 270 5.38 -2.80 14.28
CA ALA A 270 6.55 -1.92 14.39
C ALA A 270 6.47 -0.93 15.57
N GLY A 271 5.28 -0.65 16.08
CA GLY A 271 5.11 0.28 17.20
C GLY A 271 5.14 -0.36 18.58
N LYS A 272 4.66 -1.61 18.70
CA LYS A 272 4.49 -2.26 20.00
C LYS A 272 5.37 -3.48 20.19
N TYR A 273 5.48 -4.33 19.16
CA TYR A 273 6.10 -5.67 19.31
C TYR A 273 7.54 -5.73 18.83
N MET A 274 7.89 -4.88 17.87
CA MET A 274 9.23 -4.86 17.26
C MET A 274 9.72 -3.42 16.99
N PRO A 275 9.70 -2.52 17.99
CA PRO A 275 10.09 -1.13 17.78
C PRO A 275 11.56 -0.99 17.35
N GLU A 276 12.41 -1.92 17.76
CA GLU A 276 13.81 -1.99 17.38
C GLU A 276 14.03 -2.33 15.90
N GLU A 277 13.07 -2.99 15.25
CA GLU A 277 13.12 -3.33 13.83
C GLU A 277 12.48 -2.28 12.93
N LYS A 278 11.89 -1.24 13.50
CA LYS A 278 11.25 -0.18 12.72
C LYS A 278 12.28 0.57 11.88
N CYS A 279 12.04 0.70 10.57
CA CYS A 279 12.90 1.48 9.69
C CYS A 279 12.82 2.98 9.96
N GLY A 280 13.80 3.74 9.49
CA GLY A 280 13.85 5.20 9.63
C GLY A 280 12.61 5.88 9.03
N ILE A 281 12.19 6.99 9.62
CA ILE A 281 11.02 7.75 9.16
C ILE A 281 11.45 8.70 8.05
N VAL A 282 10.94 8.45 6.83
CA VAL A 282 10.91 9.41 5.72
C VAL A 282 9.44 9.70 5.43
N ASP A 283 9.10 10.99 5.39
CA ASP A 283 7.72 11.45 5.32
C ASP A 283 6.95 10.87 4.13
N ASP A 284 5.85 10.19 4.38
CA ASP A 284 4.99 9.59 3.37
C ASP A 284 4.18 10.60 2.55
N THR A 285 4.25 11.88 2.88
CA THR A 285 3.69 12.95 2.05
C THR A 285 4.57 13.26 0.84
N LEU A 286 5.89 13.02 0.94
CA LEU A 286 6.83 13.31 -0.15
C LEU A 286 6.43 12.66 -1.48
N PRO A 287 6.12 11.34 -1.54
CA PRO A 287 5.68 10.73 -2.79
C PRO A 287 4.37 11.29 -3.36
N HIS A 288 3.60 12.03 -2.58
CA HIS A 288 2.31 12.59 -3.00
C HIS A 288 2.40 14.06 -3.46
N ILE A 289 3.55 14.73 -3.33
CA ILE A 289 3.70 16.14 -3.68
C ILE A 289 3.35 16.37 -5.16
N LEU A 290 3.93 15.60 -6.07
CA LEU A 290 3.66 15.74 -7.50
C LEU A 290 2.17 15.54 -7.82
N PHE A 291 1.53 14.53 -7.21
CA PHE A 291 0.11 14.29 -7.40
C PHE A 291 -0.76 15.46 -6.91
N SER A 292 -0.37 16.13 -5.85
CA SER A 292 -1.10 17.31 -5.34
C SER A 292 -1.10 18.48 -6.31
N LYS A 293 -0.16 18.52 -7.27
CA LYS A 293 0.01 19.53 -8.32
C LYS A 293 -0.45 19.06 -9.70
N TRP A 294 -0.97 17.86 -9.80
CA TRP A 294 -1.19 17.15 -11.05
C TRP A 294 -2.04 17.92 -12.07
N ASN A 295 -3.03 18.67 -11.58
CA ASN A 295 -3.93 19.50 -12.39
C ASN A 295 -3.49 20.97 -12.48
N ASP A 296 -2.44 21.37 -11.76
CA ASP A 296 -1.95 22.74 -11.81
C ASP A 296 -1.18 22.99 -13.12
N ARG A 297 -1.04 24.25 -13.51
CA ARG A 297 -0.25 24.63 -14.68
C ARG A 297 1.19 24.20 -14.47
N PHE A 298 1.79 23.56 -15.48
CA PHE A 298 3.17 23.11 -15.41
C PHE A 298 4.15 24.27 -15.18
N SER A 299 5.09 24.05 -14.28
CA SER A 299 6.23 24.92 -14.00
C SER A 299 7.47 24.09 -13.81
N GLU A 300 8.50 24.37 -14.60
CA GLU A 300 9.79 23.67 -14.50
C GLU A 300 10.46 23.89 -13.14
N ASN A 301 10.39 25.12 -12.61
CA ASN A 301 10.94 25.44 -11.29
C ASN A 301 10.23 24.65 -10.18
N GLU A 302 8.91 24.50 -10.28
CA GLU A 302 8.15 23.70 -9.31
C GLU A 302 8.48 22.21 -9.44
N LEU A 303 8.60 21.68 -10.67
CA LEU A 303 9.04 20.32 -10.89
C LEU A 303 10.43 20.07 -10.29
N ASN A 304 11.39 20.95 -10.54
CA ASN A 304 12.74 20.85 -9.99
C ASN A 304 12.69 20.84 -8.44
N SER A 305 11.95 21.74 -7.83
CA SER A 305 11.77 21.77 -6.37
C SER A 305 11.14 20.50 -5.81
N ILE A 306 10.28 19.81 -6.56
CA ILE A 306 9.71 18.53 -6.18
C ILE A 306 10.77 17.42 -6.32
N THR A 307 11.45 17.37 -7.46
CA THR A 307 12.40 16.29 -7.78
C THR A 307 13.69 16.36 -6.97
N GLU A 308 14.07 17.52 -6.48
CA GLU A 308 15.13 17.69 -5.48
C GLU A 308 14.81 17.00 -4.16
N LYS A 309 13.53 16.89 -3.80
CA LYS A 309 13.07 16.25 -2.56
C LYS A 309 12.84 14.76 -2.72
N ILE A 310 12.28 14.36 -3.86
CA ILE A 310 11.85 12.97 -4.10
C ILE A 310 11.71 12.69 -5.60
N ASN A 311 12.15 11.49 -6.03
CA ASN A 311 12.01 11.01 -7.41
C ASN A 311 10.99 9.90 -7.58
N ILE A 312 10.33 9.52 -6.50
CA ILE A 312 9.30 8.48 -6.45
C ILE A 312 7.96 9.13 -6.15
N HIS A 313 7.00 9.04 -7.07
CA HIS A 313 5.73 9.75 -6.96
C HIS A 313 4.55 8.79 -7.02
N LYS A 314 3.70 8.82 -5.99
CA LYS A 314 2.46 8.06 -5.94
C LYS A 314 1.35 8.81 -6.63
N LEU A 315 0.87 8.26 -7.73
CA LEU A 315 -0.33 8.72 -8.44
C LEU A 315 -1.54 7.88 -8.02
N THR A 316 -2.74 8.32 -8.40
CA THR A 316 -3.97 7.55 -8.22
C THR A 316 -4.55 7.16 -9.56
N GLN A 317 -5.13 5.95 -9.61
CA GLN A 317 -5.84 5.45 -10.79
C GLN A 317 -7.27 6.00 -10.90
N LYS A 318 -7.81 6.60 -9.84
CA LYS A 318 -9.10 7.28 -9.95
C LYS A 318 -8.95 8.32 -11.05
N GLU A 319 -9.75 8.18 -12.11
CA GLU A 319 -9.76 9.10 -13.23
C GLU A 319 -9.72 10.52 -12.69
N ILE A 320 -8.60 11.18 -12.94
CA ILE A 320 -8.55 12.61 -12.89
C ILE A 320 -9.50 13.00 -14.00
N SER A 321 -10.68 13.50 -13.63
CA SER A 321 -11.67 13.88 -14.62
C SER A 321 -10.95 14.85 -15.56
N LYS A 322 -10.80 14.48 -16.84
CA LYS A 322 -10.22 15.34 -17.89
C LYS A 322 -10.88 16.74 -17.90
N LYS A 323 -12.08 16.87 -17.31
CA LYS A 323 -12.80 18.13 -17.11
C LYS A 323 -12.12 19.09 -16.13
N ASN A 324 -11.21 18.64 -15.27
CA ASN A 324 -10.55 19.47 -14.26
C ASN A 324 -9.07 19.73 -14.58
N CYS A 325 -8.52 19.15 -15.66
CA CYS A 325 -7.15 19.42 -16.06
C CYS A 325 -7.09 20.79 -16.78
N ILE A 326 -6.27 21.68 -16.26
CA ILE A 326 -5.94 22.93 -16.93
C ILE A 326 -5.04 22.58 -18.12
N ARG A 327 -5.23 23.28 -19.25
CA ARG A 327 -4.31 23.14 -20.39
C ARG A 327 -2.88 23.47 -19.98
N ASP A 328 -1.92 22.68 -20.48
CA ASP A 328 -0.51 22.75 -20.12
C ASP A 328 -0.27 22.45 -18.62
N SER A 329 -1.00 21.49 -18.05
CA SER A 329 -0.86 21.00 -16.69
C SER A 329 0.34 20.06 -16.52
N PHE A 330 0.67 19.72 -15.27
CA PHE A 330 1.64 18.62 -14.99
C PHE A 330 1.21 17.32 -15.65
N TYR A 331 -0.10 17.02 -15.67
CA TYR A 331 -0.66 15.87 -16.39
C TYR A 331 -0.27 15.89 -17.88
N ASP A 332 -0.51 17.01 -18.59
CA ASP A 332 -0.17 17.14 -20.01
C ASP A 332 1.33 17.05 -20.26
N TYR A 333 2.14 17.66 -19.38
CA TYR A 333 3.59 17.59 -19.48
C TYR A 333 4.10 16.15 -19.41
N PHE A 334 3.66 15.37 -18.40
CA PHE A 334 4.12 14.00 -18.24
C PHE A 334 3.60 13.07 -19.32
N ASN A 335 2.37 13.24 -19.81
CA ASN A 335 1.88 12.49 -20.97
C ASN A 335 2.72 12.75 -22.22
N LYS A 336 3.05 13.99 -22.52
CA LYS A 336 3.95 14.36 -23.63
C LYS A 336 5.36 13.80 -23.42
N LYS A 337 5.93 13.92 -22.20
CA LYS A 337 7.29 13.46 -21.86
C LYS A 337 7.46 11.96 -22.03
N PHE A 338 6.42 11.19 -21.79
CA PHE A 338 6.43 9.73 -21.87
C PHE A 338 5.63 9.17 -23.05
N ASP A 339 5.07 10.01 -23.92
CA ASP A 339 4.32 9.63 -25.12
C ASP A 339 3.16 8.66 -24.79
N VAL A 340 2.24 9.11 -23.92
CA VAL A 340 1.05 8.36 -23.46
C VAL A 340 -0.24 9.00 -24.00
#